data_6ef0dc183a35885517e0959a9424517a
#
_entry.id   6ef0dc183a35885517e0959a9424517a
#
_cell.length_a   1.000
_cell.length_b   1.000
_cell.length_c   1.000
_cell.angle_alpha   90.00
_cell.angle_beta   90.00
_cell.angle_gamma   90.00
#
_symmetry.space_group_name_H-M   'P 1'
#
loop_
_entity.id
_entity.type
_entity.pdbx_description
1 polymer ?
#
loop_
_entity_poly.entity_id
_entity_poly.type
_entity_poly.pdbx_seq_one_letter_code
_entity_poly.pdbx_strand_id
1 'polypeptide(L)'
;PDSGNYGFDFFLGNRRVDTRDLYFTSERSGTDQVRLRAATTDPAKFLEITYRLDSVTYFVHTTMRLVGVTDVDPRDIAFQWQLTGLSNEKYRDGELQKSGVYYKYFSDDRNYLSETEQEQLKLEGRTNWVAFKQDFFTVAMISEKGFSSSGPEIGILPLTDSTHTKRYDAKLFFDLERGQEVEVAMKYYLGPNH
;
A
#
# COMPACT_ATOMS: atom_id res chain seq x y z
N PRO A 1 4.13 -14.47 -7.98
CA PRO A 1 4.20 -13.40 -8.98
C PRO A 1 5.35 -12.51 -8.60
N ASP A 2 6.27 -12.35 -9.53
CA ASP A 2 7.57 -11.72 -9.27
C ASP A 2 7.51 -10.19 -9.28
N SER A 3 6.33 -9.60 -9.43
CA SER A 3 6.17 -8.17 -9.72
C SER A 3 5.54 -7.32 -8.63
N GLY A 4 4.90 -7.88 -7.61
CA GLY A 4 4.31 -7.06 -6.55
C GLY A 4 3.69 -7.86 -5.42
N ASN A 5 3.74 -7.28 -4.23
CA ASN A 5 3.16 -7.85 -3.03
C ASN A 5 2.70 -6.73 -2.09
N TYR A 6 1.52 -6.89 -1.47
CA TYR A 6 1.04 -5.95 -0.48
C TYR A 6 0.13 -6.65 0.54
N GLY A 7 0.06 -6.09 1.72
CA GLY A 7 -0.80 -6.60 2.79
C GLY A 7 -0.70 -5.78 4.06
N PHE A 8 -1.59 -6.08 4.98
CA PHE A 8 -1.55 -5.52 6.32
C PHE A 8 -0.82 -6.47 7.26
N ASP A 9 -0.05 -5.89 8.17
CA ASP A 9 0.71 -6.55 9.21
C ASP A 9 0.32 -5.92 10.56
N PHE A 10 -0.05 -6.73 11.54
CA PHE A 10 -0.45 -6.29 12.86
C PHE A 10 -0.29 -7.40 13.89
N PHE A 11 -0.38 -7.04 15.16
CA PHE A 11 -0.39 -8.00 16.27
C PHE A 11 -1.80 -8.21 16.80
N LEU A 12 -2.20 -9.49 16.95
CA LEU A 12 -3.39 -9.90 17.66
C LEU A 12 -2.91 -10.58 18.97
N GLY A 13 -3.00 -9.85 20.06
CA GLY A 13 -2.30 -10.21 21.29
C GLY A 13 -0.80 -10.29 21.05
N ASN A 14 -0.20 -11.45 21.34
CA ASN A 14 1.24 -11.69 21.13
C ASN A 14 1.55 -12.33 19.75
N ARG A 15 0.56 -12.54 18.90
CA ARG A 15 0.74 -13.19 17.60
C ARG A 15 0.75 -12.17 16.48
N ARG A 16 1.82 -12.15 15.71
CA ARG A 16 1.87 -11.40 14.45
C ARG A 16 0.93 -12.03 13.42
N VAL A 17 0.14 -11.21 12.77
CA VAL A 17 -0.75 -11.57 11.66
C VAL A 17 -0.31 -10.79 10.43
N ASP A 18 -0.03 -11.50 9.36
CA ASP A 18 0.19 -10.94 8.03
C ASP A 18 -0.97 -11.36 7.13
N THR A 19 -1.65 -10.40 6.53
CA THR A 19 -2.83 -10.72 5.70
C THR A 19 -2.49 -11.50 4.45
N ARG A 20 -1.23 -11.50 4.02
CA ARG A 20 -0.73 -12.27 2.88
C ARG A 20 -0.72 -13.79 3.14
N ASP A 21 -0.66 -14.15 4.42
CA ASP A 21 -0.65 -15.56 4.87
C ASP A 21 -2.04 -16.09 5.21
N LEU A 22 -3.10 -15.27 5.06
CA LEU A 22 -4.46 -15.65 5.39
C LEU A 22 -5.22 -16.22 4.19
N TYR A 23 -6.12 -17.14 4.49
CA TYR A 23 -7.10 -17.64 3.51
C TYR A 23 -8.36 -16.78 3.53
N PHE A 24 -8.73 -16.27 2.35
CA PHE A 24 -9.92 -15.45 2.19
C PHE A 24 -11.01 -16.17 1.40
N THR A 25 -12.23 -16.03 1.85
CA THR A 25 -13.41 -16.22 1.01
C THR A 25 -13.74 -14.92 0.30
N SER A 26 -14.17 -14.98 -0.96
CA SER A 26 -14.52 -13.81 -1.74
C SER A 26 -16.00 -13.77 -2.05
N GLU A 27 -16.58 -12.56 -1.96
CA GLU A 27 -17.95 -12.26 -2.35
C GLU A 27 -17.94 -11.05 -3.29
N ARG A 28 -18.66 -11.15 -4.42
CA ARG A 28 -18.86 -10.01 -5.32
C ARG A 28 -20.16 -9.29 -4.99
N SER A 29 -20.11 -7.98 -4.96
CA SER A 29 -21.30 -7.12 -4.81
C SER A 29 -21.37 -6.18 -6.01
N GLY A 30 -22.29 -6.47 -6.92
CA GLY A 30 -22.36 -5.75 -8.20
C GLY A 30 -21.21 -6.09 -9.15
N THR A 31 -20.87 -5.15 -10.04
CA THR A 31 -19.84 -5.29 -11.06
C THR A 31 -18.50 -4.68 -10.65
N ASP A 32 -18.50 -3.82 -9.66
CA ASP A 32 -17.39 -2.93 -9.27
C ASP A 32 -16.81 -3.22 -7.88
N GLN A 33 -17.42 -4.13 -7.10
CA GLN A 33 -16.97 -4.39 -5.74
C GLN A 33 -16.71 -5.88 -5.49
N VAL A 34 -15.62 -6.15 -4.77
CA VAL A 34 -15.32 -7.46 -4.16
C VAL A 34 -15.01 -7.28 -2.69
N ARG A 35 -15.53 -8.19 -1.89
CA ARG A 35 -15.28 -8.32 -0.46
C ARG A 35 -14.53 -9.61 -0.20
N LEU A 36 -13.42 -9.51 0.52
CA LEU A 36 -12.60 -10.63 0.97
C LEU A 36 -12.78 -10.76 2.48
N ARG A 37 -13.04 -11.95 2.98
CA ARG A 37 -13.22 -12.21 4.41
C ARG A 37 -12.33 -13.36 4.85
N ALA A 38 -11.50 -13.10 5.87
CA ALA A 38 -10.76 -14.12 6.60
C ALA A 38 -11.46 -14.37 7.93
N ALA A 39 -11.97 -15.60 8.11
CA ALA A 39 -12.68 -16.01 9.31
C ALA A 39 -11.70 -16.36 10.44
N THR A 40 -12.17 -16.23 11.68
CA THR A 40 -11.53 -16.81 12.86
C THR A 40 -12.33 -18.01 13.36
N THR A 41 -11.90 -18.61 14.46
CA THR A 41 -12.68 -19.67 15.14
C THR A 41 -14.00 -19.17 15.75
N ASP A 42 -14.09 -17.87 16.01
CA ASP A 42 -15.30 -17.19 16.46
C ASP A 42 -15.98 -16.51 15.25
N PRO A 43 -17.19 -16.95 14.85
CA PRO A 43 -17.86 -16.41 13.67
C PRO A 43 -18.22 -14.90 13.80
N ALA A 44 -18.25 -14.36 15.02
CA ALA A 44 -18.46 -12.94 15.27
C ALA A 44 -17.19 -12.10 15.04
N LYS A 45 -16.03 -12.75 14.86
CA LYS A 45 -14.72 -12.09 14.69
C LYS A 45 -14.12 -12.46 13.36
N PHE A 46 -13.79 -11.45 12.57
CA PHE A 46 -13.17 -11.66 11.25
C PHE A 46 -12.43 -10.42 10.76
N LEU A 47 -11.56 -10.64 9.81
CA LEU A 47 -10.96 -9.57 9.01
C LEU A 47 -11.71 -9.48 7.67
N GLU A 48 -12.06 -8.27 7.27
CA GLU A 48 -12.70 -7.99 5.99
C GLU A 48 -11.89 -6.96 5.21
N ILE A 49 -11.65 -7.22 3.92
CA ILE A 49 -11.07 -6.25 2.99
C ILE A 49 -12.05 -6.08 1.83
N THR A 50 -12.47 -4.85 1.60
CA THR A 50 -13.35 -4.49 0.49
C THR A 50 -12.57 -3.67 -0.53
N TYR A 51 -12.67 -4.07 -1.80
CA TYR A 51 -12.18 -3.30 -2.95
C TYR A 51 -13.36 -2.86 -3.79
N ARG A 52 -13.39 -1.57 -4.14
CA ARG A 52 -14.40 -1.01 -5.02
C ARG A 52 -13.74 -0.17 -6.11
N LEU A 53 -13.95 -0.57 -7.35
CA LEU A 53 -13.50 0.18 -8.54
C LEU A 53 -14.33 1.44 -8.70
N ASP A 54 -13.68 2.54 -9.02
CA ASP A 54 -14.36 3.71 -9.54
C ASP A 54 -14.61 3.50 -11.03
N SER A 55 -15.85 3.69 -11.48
CA SER A 55 -16.24 3.43 -12.88
C SER A 55 -15.74 4.47 -13.88
N VAL A 56 -15.26 5.62 -13.43
CA VAL A 56 -14.90 6.78 -14.25
C VAL A 56 -13.41 7.13 -14.13
N THR A 57 -12.77 6.69 -13.07
CA THR A 57 -11.39 7.05 -12.75
C THR A 57 -10.52 5.79 -12.58
N TYR A 58 -9.21 6.00 -12.43
CA TYR A 58 -8.24 4.94 -12.18
C TYR A 58 -8.09 4.61 -10.68
N PHE A 59 -9.11 4.91 -9.85
CA PHE A 59 -9.07 4.65 -8.43
C PHE A 59 -9.72 3.32 -8.04
N VAL A 60 -9.08 2.65 -7.09
CA VAL A 60 -9.65 1.51 -6.35
C VAL A 60 -9.74 1.91 -4.89
N HIS A 61 -10.97 2.07 -4.40
CA HIS A 61 -11.22 2.31 -2.98
C HIS A 61 -11.03 1.01 -2.20
N THR A 62 -10.28 1.06 -1.12
CA THR A 62 -10.00 -0.10 -0.30
C THR A 62 -10.28 0.22 1.16
N THR A 63 -11.02 -0.68 1.81
CA THR A 63 -11.27 -0.60 3.25
C THR A 63 -10.91 -1.93 3.89
N MET A 64 -10.08 -1.90 4.93
CA MET A 64 -9.80 -3.04 5.79
C MET A 64 -10.47 -2.82 7.15
N ARG A 65 -11.18 -3.85 7.65
CA ARG A 65 -11.88 -3.83 8.94
C ARG A 65 -11.54 -5.07 9.76
N LEU A 66 -11.32 -4.87 11.04
CA LEU A 66 -11.24 -5.95 12.04
C LEU A 66 -12.55 -5.94 12.84
N VAL A 67 -13.47 -6.82 12.47
CA VAL A 67 -14.81 -6.89 13.09
C VAL A 67 -14.77 -7.77 14.33
N GLY A 68 -15.27 -7.25 15.45
CA GLY A 68 -15.33 -7.96 16.74
C GLY A 68 -13.95 -8.25 17.37
N VAL A 69 -12.87 -7.78 16.78
CA VAL A 69 -11.49 -7.99 17.24
C VAL A 69 -11.05 -6.75 18.02
N THR A 70 -10.82 -6.91 19.32
CA THR A 70 -10.46 -5.80 20.24
C THR A 70 -9.05 -5.89 20.79
N ASP A 71 -8.37 -7.02 20.59
CA ASP A 71 -7.02 -7.30 21.12
C ASP A 71 -5.94 -6.95 20.10
N VAL A 72 -6.08 -5.78 19.46
CA VAL A 72 -5.12 -5.21 18.51
C VAL A 72 -4.74 -3.82 18.98
N ASP A 73 -3.44 -3.51 19.03
CA ASP A 73 -3.03 -2.10 19.14
C ASP A 73 -3.11 -1.47 17.74
N PRO A 74 -4.00 -0.51 17.55
CA PRO A 74 -4.18 0.11 16.23
C PRO A 74 -2.92 0.82 15.72
N ARG A 75 -1.97 1.18 16.60
CA ARG A 75 -0.70 1.82 16.22
C ARG A 75 0.29 0.86 15.57
N ASP A 76 0.09 -0.45 15.78
CA ASP A 76 0.95 -1.50 15.22
C ASP A 76 0.47 -1.97 13.84
N ILE A 77 -0.66 -1.42 13.35
CA ILE A 77 -1.17 -1.78 12.03
C ILE A 77 -0.36 -1.08 10.96
N ALA A 78 0.37 -1.87 10.19
CA ALA A 78 1.14 -1.42 9.06
C ALA A 78 0.60 -1.97 7.74
N PHE A 79 0.57 -1.14 6.71
CA PHE A 79 0.42 -1.58 5.33
C PHE A 79 1.80 -1.71 4.71
N GLN A 80 2.16 -2.92 4.31
CA GLN A 80 3.39 -3.21 3.59
C GLN A 80 3.10 -3.32 2.11
N TRP A 81 3.89 -2.65 1.30
CA TRP A 81 3.73 -2.64 -0.14
C TRP A 81 5.08 -2.71 -0.84
N GLN A 82 5.23 -3.69 -1.70
CA GLN A 82 6.40 -3.91 -2.52
C GLN A 82 5.98 -4.06 -3.98
N LEU A 83 6.69 -3.39 -4.86
CA LEU A 83 6.50 -3.51 -6.29
C LEU A 83 7.87 -3.65 -6.98
N THR A 84 7.96 -4.55 -7.96
CA THR A 84 9.11 -4.64 -8.86
C THR A 84 8.68 -4.16 -10.24
N GLY A 85 9.30 -3.08 -10.71
CA GLY A 85 9.01 -2.51 -12.02
C GLY A 85 9.58 -3.38 -13.14
N LEU A 86 8.73 -3.80 -14.08
CA LEU A 86 9.16 -4.50 -15.30
C LEU A 86 9.82 -3.49 -16.25
N SER A 87 10.91 -3.92 -16.90
CA SER A 87 11.52 -3.15 -17.99
C SER A 87 10.75 -3.43 -19.27
N ASN A 88 10.06 -2.43 -19.79
CA ASN A 88 9.22 -2.53 -20.97
C ASN A 88 9.80 -1.75 -22.16
N GLU A 89 10.75 -0.84 -21.90
CA GLU A 89 11.29 0.05 -22.90
C GLU A 89 12.58 -0.49 -23.53
N LYS A 90 12.73 -0.26 -24.84
CA LYS A 90 13.96 -0.59 -25.56
C LYS A 90 15.16 0.21 -25.03
N TYR A 91 14.91 1.45 -24.58
CA TYR A 91 15.93 2.33 -23.98
C TYR A 91 15.79 2.32 -22.45
N ARG A 92 16.39 1.30 -21.86
CA ARG A 92 16.31 1.03 -20.42
C ARG A 92 16.83 2.14 -19.53
N ASP A 93 17.93 2.80 -19.91
CA ASP A 93 18.50 3.88 -19.09
C ASP A 93 17.53 5.06 -18.96
N GLY A 94 16.79 5.39 -20.02
CA GLY A 94 15.75 6.39 -19.99
C GLY A 94 14.57 6.00 -19.12
N GLU A 95 14.17 4.72 -19.14
CA GLU A 95 13.12 4.18 -18.27
C GLU A 95 13.53 4.22 -16.79
N LEU A 96 14.79 3.88 -16.48
CA LEU A 96 15.34 3.96 -15.13
C LEU A 96 15.34 5.38 -14.58
N GLN A 97 15.71 6.38 -15.38
CA GLN A 97 15.76 7.79 -14.97
C GLN A 97 14.37 8.39 -14.72
N LYS A 98 13.33 7.85 -15.37
CA LYS A 98 11.95 8.34 -15.22
C LYS A 98 11.15 7.59 -14.17
N SER A 99 11.73 6.56 -13.57
CA SER A 99 11.09 5.68 -12.60
C SER A 99 11.58 5.99 -11.19
N GLY A 100 10.67 6.16 -10.23
CA GLY A 100 11.04 6.56 -8.88
C GLY A 100 9.93 6.40 -7.84
N VAL A 101 10.29 6.67 -6.58
CA VAL A 101 9.35 6.77 -5.47
C VAL A 101 9.09 8.23 -5.21
N TYR A 102 7.83 8.61 -5.25
CA TYR A 102 7.35 9.96 -4.98
C TYR A 102 6.42 9.94 -3.77
N TYR A 103 6.42 11.01 -3.00
CA TYR A 103 5.55 11.14 -1.84
C TYR A 103 5.18 12.59 -1.58
N LYS A 104 4.12 12.81 -0.81
CA LYS A 104 3.67 14.14 -0.43
C LYS A 104 3.20 14.16 1.02
N TYR A 105 3.74 15.08 1.81
CA TYR A 105 3.18 15.44 3.11
C TYR A 105 1.92 16.30 2.95
N PHE A 106 1.11 16.40 3.99
CA PHE A 106 -0.06 17.29 3.97
C PHE A 106 0.31 18.78 3.89
N SER A 107 1.44 19.14 4.49
CA SER A 107 1.89 20.52 4.67
C SER A 107 2.95 20.96 3.66
N ASP A 108 3.33 20.10 2.72
CA ASP A 108 4.49 20.35 1.87
C ASP A 108 4.21 20.01 0.41
N ASP A 109 5.13 20.36 -0.46
CA ASP A 109 5.13 20.01 -1.86
C ASP A 109 5.48 18.52 -2.07
N ARG A 110 5.39 18.08 -3.31
CA ARG A 110 5.78 16.74 -3.73
C ARG A 110 7.29 16.56 -3.61
N ASN A 111 7.70 15.46 -2.99
CA ASN A 111 9.07 15.04 -2.84
C ASN A 111 9.31 13.68 -3.53
N TYR A 112 10.56 13.29 -3.71
CA TYR A 112 10.93 12.01 -4.32
C TYR A 112 12.27 11.51 -3.77
N LEU A 113 12.50 10.19 -3.90
CA LEU A 113 13.78 9.55 -3.63
C LEU A 113 14.69 9.63 -4.86
N SER A 114 15.98 9.39 -4.66
CA SER A 114 16.97 9.32 -5.75
C SER A 114 16.50 8.38 -6.87
N GLU A 115 16.57 8.82 -8.10
CA GLU A 115 16.18 8.02 -9.26
C GLU A 115 17.28 7.04 -9.72
N THR A 116 18.52 7.23 -9.26
CA THR A 116 19.69 6.48 -9.75
C THR A 116 20.36 5.61 -8.70
N GLU A 117 20.13 5.86 -7.42
CA GLU A 117 20.80 5.18 -6.32
C GLU A 117 19.81 4.43 -5.43
N GLN A 118 20.34 3.46 -4.69
CA GLN A 118 19.57 2.85 -3.61
C GLN A 118 19.35 3.88 -2.51
N GLU A 119 18.11 4.04 -2.11
CA GLU A 119 17.74 4.95 -1.02
C GLU A 119 16.63 4.35 -0.17
N GLN A 120 16.69 4.62 1.12
CA GLN A 120 15.62 4.37 2.09
C GLN A 120 15.42 5.61 2.92
N LEU A 121 14.17 5.99 3.12
CA LEU A 121 13.77 7.18 3.87
C LEU A 121 12.68 6.83 4.87
N LYS A 122 12.89 7.26 6.10
CA LYS A 122 11.84 7.30 7.12
C LYS A 122 11.12 8.64 7.00
N LEU A 123 9.80 8.59 6.79
CA LEU A 123 9.00 9.80 6.65
C LEU A 123 8.73 10.41 8.03
N GLU A 124 9.02 11.69 8.20
CA GLU A 124 8.88 12.40 9.47
C GLU A 124 7.58 13.20 9.58
N GLY A 125 6.84 13.34 8.48
CA GLY A 125 5.61 14.09 8.40
C GLY A 125 4.39 13.24 8.08
N ARG A 126 3.20 13.75 8.45
CA ARG A 126 1.94 13.14 8.05
C ARG A 126 1.82 13.13 6.52
N THR A 127 1.81 11.94 5.95
CA THR A 127 1.94 11.74 4.50
C THR A 127 0.57 11.52 3.87
N ASN A 128 0.25 12.27 2.82
CA ASN A 128 -1.01 12.16 2.10
C ASN A 128 -0.99 10.97 1.13
N TRP A 129 0.09 10.83 0.35
CA TRP A 129 0.24 9.73 -0.58
C TRP A 129 1.71 9.35 -0.80
N VAL A 130 1.90 8.10 -1.19
CA VAL A 130 3.16 7.53 -1.69
C VAL A 130 2.88 6.91 -3.05
N ALA A 131 3.76 7.11 -4.03
CA ALA A 131 3.60 6.64 -5.39
C ALA A 131 4.88 5.98 -5.91
N PHE A 132 4.70 4.86 -6.60
CA PHE A 132 5.73 4.20 -7.40
C PHE A 132 5.46 4.55 -8.87
N LYS A 133 6.27 5.45 -9.39
CA LYS A 133 6.17 5.94 -10.76
C LYS A 133 7.09 5.13 -11.66
N GLN A 134 6.57 4.70 -12.79
CA GLN A 134 7.33 4.18 -13.94
C GLN A 134 7.21 5.18 -15.10
N ASP A 135 7.79 4.88 -16.24
CA ASP A 135 7.84 5.86 -17.37
C ASP A 135 6.43 6.34 -17.77
N PHE A 136 5.48 5.43 -17.96
CA PHE A 136 4.13 5.78 -18.44
C PHE A 136 3.03 5.64 -17.40
N PHE A 137 3.26 4.86 -16.35
CA PHE A 137 2.26 4.52 -15.36
C PHE A 137 2.72 4.81 -13.94
N THR A 138 1.76 5.15 -13.12
CA THR A 138 1.95 5.31 -11.67
C THR A 138 1.00 4.42 -10.91
N VAL A 139 1.53 3.78 -9.88
CA VAL A 139 0.72 3.17 -8.81
C VAL A 139 0.91 4.03 -7.57
N ALA A 140 -0.17 4.58 -7.03
CA ALA A 140 -0.10 5.38 -5.82
C ALA A 140 -1.07 4.88 -4.75
N MET A 141 -0.62 4.98 -3.49
CA MET A 141 -1.42 4.75 -2.31
C MET A 141 -1.73 6.09 -1.66
N ILE A 142 -3.01 6.36 -1.43
CA ILE A 142 -3.52 7.64 -0.94
C ILE A 142 -4.36 7.40 0.31
N SER A 143 -4.09 8.16 1.36
CA SER A 143 -4.93 8.20 2.56
C SER A 143 -5.53 9.60 2.72
N GLU A 144 -6.86 9.69 2.76
CA GLU A 144 -7.54 10.98 2.97
C GLU A 144 -7.26 11.57 4.36
N LYS A 145 -7.12 10.70 5.36
CA LYS A 145 -6.72 11.08 6.72
C LYS A 145 -5.22 11.24 6.89
N GLY A 146 -4.45 10.76 5.91
CA GLY A 146 -2.99 10.67 5.93
C GLY A 146 -2.48 9.41 6.61
N PHE A 147 -1.28 9.02 6.19
CA PHE A 147 -0.47 8.04 6.91
C PHE A 147 0.18 8.71 8.11
N SER A 148 0.33 7.95 9.19
CA SER A 148 0.94 8.42 10.43
C SER A 148 2.32 9.03 10.20
N SER A 149 2.70 10.03 10.99
CA SER A 149 4.06 10.56 11.05
C SER A 149 5.03 9.66 11.84
N SER A 150 4.51 8.62 12.50
CA SER A 150 5.31 7.74 13.35
C SER A 150 5.69 6.47 12.61
N GLY A 151 6.84 6.51 11.91
CA GLY A 151 7.49 5.31 11.42
C GLY A 151 7.28 4.90 9.97
N PRO A 152 6.53 5.61 9.09
CA PRO A 152 6.44 5.21 7.69
C PRO A 152 7.82 5.19 7.03
N GLU A 153 8.07 4.16 6.25
CA GLU A 153 9.33 3.98 5.54
C GLU A 153 9.04 3.74 4.06
N ILE A 154 9.83 4.37 3.20
CA ILE A 154 9.80 4.15 1.76
C ILE A 154 11.21 3.86 1.25
N GLY A 155 11.30 3.06 0.20
CA GLY A 155 12.58 2.68 -0.35
C GLY A 155 12.57 2.43 -1.85
N ILE A 156 13.74 2.58 -2.45
CA ILE A 156 14.01 2.29 -3.85
C ILE A 156 15.32 1.53 -3.97
N LEU A 157 15.32 0.49 -4.78
CA LEU A 157 16.51 -0.30 -5.09
C LEU A 157 16.58 -0.54 -6.60
N PRO A 158 17.53 0.07 -7.33
CA PRO A 158 17.81 -0.26 -8.71
C PRO A 158 18.20 -1.74 -8.85
N LEU A 159 17.69 -2.39 -9.88
CA LEU A 159 17.99 -3.78 -10.20
C LEU A 159 18.90 -3.86 -11.43
N THR A 160 19.80 -4.84 -11.41
CA THR A 160 20.80 -5.03 -12.48
C THR A 160 20.40 -6.08 -13.50
N ASP A 161 19.32 -6.83 -13.26
CA ASP A 161 18.83 -7.81 -14.23
C ASP A 161 18.22 -7.13 -15.47
N SER A 162 18.04 -7.88 -16.55
CA SER A 162 17.58 -7.34 -17.83
C SER A 162 16.06 -7.18 -17.94
N THR A 163 15.30 -7.71 -16.98
CA THR A 163 13.84 -7.82 -17.03
C THR A 163 13.14 -6.81 -16.10
N HIS A 164 13.87 -6.30 -15.12
CA HIS A 164 13.30 -5.38 -14.13
C HIS A 164 14.12 -4.08 -14.04
N THR A 165 13.46 -3.01 -13.69
CA THR A 165 14.10 -1.70 -13.51
C THR A 165 14.51 -1.49 -12.05
N LYS A 166 13.54 -1.49 -11.14
CA LYS A 166 13.72 -1.16 -9.73
C LYS A 166 12.75 -1.96 -8.86
N ARG A 167 13.15 -2.16 -7.61
CA ARG A 167 12.24 -2.56 -6.54
C ARG A 167 11.89 -1.36 -5.70
N TYR A 168 10.61 -1.22 -5.41
CA TYR A 168 10.03 -0.19 -4.59
C TYR A 168 9.43 -0.83 -3.35
N ASP A 169 9.65 -0.22 -2.20
CA ASP A 169 9.15 -0.68 -0.92
C ASP A 169 8.47 0.47 -0.18
N ALA A 170 7.34 0.20 0.46
CA ALA A 170 6.72 1.12 1.39
C ALA A 170 6.13 0.37 2.59
N LYS A 171 6.32 0.93 3.78
CA LYS A 171 5.67 0.51 5.01
C LYS A 171 4.97 1.72 5.60
N LEU A 172 3.65 1.68 5.64
CA LEU A 172 2.81 2.82 5.98
C LEU A 172 1.98 2.48 7.22
N PHE A 173 1.88 3.42 8.15
CA PHE A 173 1.10 3.29 9.38
C PHE A 173 -0.09 4.25 9.36
N PHE A 174 -1.06 4.00 10.25
CA PHE A 174 -2.29 4.76 10.34
C PHE A 174 -2.49 5.31 11.75
N ASP A 175 -3.00 6.54 11.85
CA ASP A 175 -3.39 7.13 13.14
C ASP A 175 -4.81 6.67 13.47
N LEU A 176 -4.93 5.53 14.16
CA LEU A 176 -6.19 4.93 14.58
C LEU A 176 -6.37 5.08 16.09
N GLU A 177 -7.62 5.29 16.52
CA GLU A 177 -7.97 5.45 17.92
C GLU A 177 -8.12 4.09 18.61
N ARG A 178 -7.61 4.00 19.84
CA ARG A 178 -7.78 2.83 20.70
C ARG A 178 -9.23 2.70 21.16
N GLY A 179 -9.69 1.46 21.29
CA GLY A 179 -11.02 1.15 21.83
C GLY A 179 -12.17 1.32 20.84
N GLN A 180 -11.87 1.66 19.61
CA GLN A 180 -12.82 1.67 18.50
C GLN A 180 -12.61 0.44 17.59
N GLU A 181 -13.60 0.13 16.76
CA GLU A 181 -13.45 -0.85 15.71
C GLU A 181 -12.37 -0.38 14.73
N VAL A 182 -11.43 -1.28 14.42
CA VAL A 182 -10.35 -0.96 13.50
C VAL A 182 -10.88 -0.89 12.08
N GLU A 183 -10.82 0.29 11.48
CA GLU A 183 -11.13 0.51 10.07
C GLU A 183 -10.04 1.38 9.43
N VAL A 184 -9.45 0.85 8.36
CA VAL A 184 -8.47 1.54 7.53
C VAL A 184 -9.05 1.74 6.14
N ALA A 185 -9.23 3.00 5.74
CA ALA A 185 -9.69 3.36 4.40
C ALA A 185 -8.58 4.08 3.62
N MET A 186 -8.37 3.64 2.38
CA MET A 186 -7.38 4.19 1.46
C MET A 186 -7.79 4.00 0.01
N LYS A 187 -7.08 4.64 -0.91
CA LYS A 187 -7.31 4.54 -2.35
C LYS A 187 -6.02 4.14 -3.05
N TYR A 188 -6.12 3.21 -3.98
CA TYR A 188 -5.09 3.03 -4.99
C TYR A 188 -5.41 3.88 -6.22
N TYR A 189 -4.41 4.52 -6.76
CA TYR A 189 -4.41 5.02 -8.13
C TYR A 189 -3.61 4.05 -8.99
N LEU A 190 -4.19 3.56 -10.07
CA LEU A 190 -3.57 2.61 -11.00
C LEU A 190 -3.76 3.15 -12.40
N GLY A 191 -2.92 4.08 -12.82
CA GLY A 191 -3.19 4.81 -14.06
C GLY A 191 -1.97 5.42 -14.73
N PRO A 192 -2.20 6.09 -15.89
CA PRO A 192 -1.15 6.78 -16.62
C PRO A 192 -0.60 7.96 -15.82
N ASN A 193 0.63 8.37 -16.15
CA ASN A 193 1.23 9.59 -15.62
C ASN A 193 0.49 10.82 -16.20
N HIS A 194 0.21 11.79 -15.33
CA HIS A 194 -0.38 13.09 -15.69
C HIS A 194 0.57 14.23 -15.35
#